data_8649bb9517a52054f4a2b87d5fd91cb8
#
_entry.id   8649bb9517a52054f4a2b87d5fd91cb8
#
_cell.length_a   1.000
_cell.length_b   1.000
_cell.length_c   1.000
_cell.angle_alpha   90.00
_cell.angle_beta   90.00
_cell.angle_gamma   90.00
#
_symmetry.space_group_name_H-M   'P 1'
#
loop_
_entity.id
_entity.type
_entity.pdbx_description
1 polymer ?
#
loop_
_entity_poly.entity_id
_entity_poly.type
_entity_poly.pdbx_seq_one_letter_code
_entity_poly.pdbx_strand_id
1 'polypeptide(L)'
;FFKLKTAYEIPLRLVGSEMCIRDRYREPFLGGGSVALHISTTFPHLNIWVNDLYEPLTNFWQILQKQGNEIATRLTEIKRESSDCRILFEDSKSILHDRGFTDLERAIAFYIVNKCSFSGLTESSSFSRQASIQNFSMRGINRLPQYSKIIQRWTITNDDYEILLTDLVNAFIYLDPPYEIDSNLYGKKGDMHESFDHDDFAEKCDQRTAKMLISYNSSQLIKDRFSKWSASEYAHTYTMRSVGEYMKEQQERKELLLLNYESRSFKK
;
A
#
# COMPACT_ATOMS: atom_id res chain seq x y z
N PHE A 1 -2.44 -8.18 -2.62
CA PHE A 1 -3.06 -7.10 -1.91
C PHE A 1 -3.16 -7.40 -0.42
N PHE A 2 -3.58 -8.43 0.12
CA PHE A 2 -4.00 -8.57 1.51
C PHE A 2 -3.27 -9.71 2.26
N LYS A 3 -2.03 -10.02 1.95
CA LYS A 3 -1.20 -10.74 2.90
C LYS A 3 -0.58 -9.70 3.84
N LEU A 4 -1.08 -9.64 5.07
CA LEU A 4 -0.34 -9.10 6.21
C LEU A 4 1.03 -9.79 6.21
N LYS A 5 2.03 -9.10 5.68
CA LYS A 5 3.42 -9.50 5.86
C LYS A 5 3.81 -9.03 7.26
N THR A 6 4.70 -9.74 7.90
CA THR A 6 5.20 -9.45 9.26
C THR A 6 5.66 -7.98 9.43
N ALA A 7 6.08 -7.32 8.34
CA ALA A 7 6.42 -5.90 8.29
C ALA A 7 5.26 -4.97 8.70
N TYR A 8 4.02 -5.37 8.48
CA TYR A 8 2.84 -4.59 8.87
C TYR A 8 2.31 -4.95 10.25
N GLU A 9 2.70 -6.10 10.85
CA GLU A 9 2.22 -6.47 12.19
C GLU A 9 2.77 -5.54 13.28
N ILE A 10 3.97 -5.00 13.11
CA ILE A 10 4.59 -4.10 14.09
C ILE A 10 3.99 -2.70 14.01
N PRO A 11 3.87 -2.06 12.83
CA PRO A 11 3.07 -0.85 12.70
C PRO A 11 1.65 -1.02 13.23
N LEU A 12 0.97 -2.15 12.92
CA LEU A 12 -0.37 -2.43 13.40
C LEU A 12 -0.47 -2.52 14.93
N ARG A 13 0.52 -3.12 15.60
CA ARG A 13 0.57 -3.17 17.06
C ARG A 13 0.83 -1.79 17.66
N LEU A 14 1.75 -1.02 17.08
CA LEU A 14 2.07 0.33 17.55
C LEU A 14 0.89 1.27 17.33
N VAL A 15 0.31 1.24 16.14
CA VAL A 15 -0.90 2.01 15.83
C VAL A 15 -2.03 1.64 16.79
N GLY A 16 -2.16 0.35 17.19
CA GLY A 16 -3.21 -0.09 18.11
C GLY A 16 -2.98 0.19 19.60
N SER A 17 -1.72 0.13 20.06
CA SER A 17 -1.41 0.21 21.51
C SER A 17 -1.09 1.62 22.01
N GLU A 18 -0.58 2.48 21.13
CA GLU A 18 -0.13 3.83 21.46
C GLU A 18 -1.11 4.93 21.05
N MET A 19 -2.12 4.53 20.29
CA MET A 19 -3.06 5.48 19.72
C MET A 19 -4.19 5.83 20.70
N CYS A 20 -4.03 6.95 21.37
CA CYS A 20 -5.20 7.74 21.69
C CYS A 20 -5.72 8.41 20.40
N ILE A 21 -5.96 7.64 19.31
CA ILE A 21 -6.74 8.17 18.18
C ILE A 21 -8.16 8.32 18.69
N ARG A 22 -8.57 9.57 18.82
CA ARG A 22 -9.93 9.81 19.27
C ARG A 22 -10.91 9.84 18.12
N ASP A 23 -10.49 10.39 16.94
CA ASP A 23 -11.48 10.69 15.91
C ASP A 23 -11.06 10.41 14.47
N ARG A 24 -9.77 10.53 14.10
CA ARG A 24 -9.34 10.60 12.69
C ARG A 24 -8.07 9.83 12.40
N TYR A 25 -8.11 8.99 11.36
CA TYR A 25 -6.96 8.30 10.79
C TYR A 25 -6.73 8.72 9.34
N ARG A 26 -5.48 8.87 8.96
CA ARG A 26 -5.07 9.27 7.61
C ARG A 26 -3.93 8.42 7.11
N GLU A 27 -4.01 8.04 5.83
CA GLU A 27 -3.00 7.23 5.13
C GLU A 27 -2.77 7.81 3.73
N PRO A 28 -1.79 8.76 3.59
CA PRO A 28 -1.49 9.45 2.34
C PRO A 28 -0.96 8.54 1.22
N PHE A 29 -0.33 7.42 1.56
CA PHE A 29 0.23 6.43 0.67
C PHE A 29 -0.49 5.09 0.88
N LEU A 30 -1.70 4.96 0.35
CA LEU A 30 -2.59 3.84 0.66
C LEU A 30 -2.06 2.49 0.18
N GLY A 31 -1.50 2.43 -1.03
CA GLY A 31 -1.02 1.20 -1.61
C GLY A 31 -2.01 0.04 -1.49
N GLY A 32 -1.56 -1.06 -0.88
CA GLY A 32 -2.39 -2.23 -0.62
C GLY A 32 -3.46 -2.07 0.47
N GLY A 33 -3.51 -0.95 1.19
CA GLY A 33 -4.52 -0.62 2.19
C GLY A 33 -4.57 -1.54 3.41
N SER A 34 -3.50 -2.29 3.69
CA SER A 34 -3.51 -3.29 4.77
C SER A 34 -3.60 -2.65 6.15
N VAL A 35 -2.96 -1.49 6.36
CA VAL A 35 -3.01 -0.76 7.63
C VAL A 35 -4.39 -0.11 7.81
N ALA A 36 -4.90 0.61 6.81
CA ALA A 36 -6.23 1.21 6.85
C ALA A 36 -7.34 0.18 7.08
N LEU A 37 -7.29 -1.00 6.45
CA LEU A 37 -8.25 -2.09 6.66
C LEU A 37 -8.19 -2.62 8.10
N HIS A 38 -6.99 -2.80 8.66
CA HIS A 38 -6.86 -3.23 10.05
C HIS A 38 -7.42 -2.17 11.01
N ILE A 39 -7.10 -0.91 10.80
CA ILE A 39 -7.61 0.20 11.60
C ILE A 39 -9.13 0.27 11.52
N SER A 40 -9.71 0.11 10.32
CA SER A 40 -11.17 0.13 10.13
C SER A 40 -11.88 -0.98 10.89
N THR A 41 -11.28 -2.17 10.97
CA THR A 41 -11.86 -3.30 11.69
C THR A 41 -11.67 -3.22 13.20
N THR A 42 -10.53 -2.67 13.64
CA THR A 42 -10.20 -2.58 15.06
C THR A 42 -10.86 -1.37 15.73
N PHE A 43 -11.00 -0.26 14.99
CA PHE A 43 -11.53 1.02 15.47
C PHE A 43 -12.64 1.55 14.54
N PRO A 44 -13.81 0.90 14.51
CA PRO A 44 -14.87 1.21 13.53
C PRO A 44 -15.50 2.61 13.69
N HIS A 45 -15.22 3.31 14.79
CA HIS A 45 -15.70 4.67 15.04
C HIS A 45 -14.85 5.75 14.36
N LEU A 46 -13.63 5.42 13.89
CA LEU A 46 -12.73 6.40 13.31
C LEU A 46 -13.21 6.89 11.95
N ASN A 47 -12.98 8.19 11.71
CA ASN A 47 -13.06 8.78 10.37
C ASN A 47 -11.76 8.52 9.64
N ILE A 48 -11.83 7.74 8.57
CA ILE A 48 -10.67 7.28 7.80
C ILE A 48 -10.62 8.01 6.46
N TRP A 49 -9.50 8.70 6.23
CA TRP A 49 -9.21 9.33 4.95
C TRP A 49 -7.91 8.76 4.40
N VAL A 50 -8.00 8.12 3.25
CA VAL A 50 -6.89 7.49 2.55
C VAL A 50 -6.68 8.16 1.20
N ASN A 51 -5.45 8.16 0.74
CA ASN A 51 -5.05 8.76 -0.52
C ASN A 51 -3.98 7.91 -1.21
N ASP A 52 -3.91 8.01 -2.52
CA ASP A 52 -2.77 7.51 -3.29
C ASP A 52 -2.65 8.32 -4.58
N LEU A 53 -1.42 8.57 -5.01
CA LEU A 53 -1.16 9.31 -6.25
C LEU A 53 -1.46 8.45 -7.49
N TYR A 54 -1.36 7.12 -7.39
CA TYR A 54 -1.55 6.20 -8.51
C TYR A 54 -3.03 6.00 -8.83
N GLU A 55 -3.51 6.66 -9.88
CA GLU A 55 -4.93 6.72 -10.25
C GLU A 55 -5.59 5.35 -10.45
N PRO A 56 -5.00 4.36 -11.17
CA PRO A 56 -5.65 3.06 -11.33
C PRO A 56 -5.90 2.33 -10.00
N LEU A 57 -5.01 2.48 -9.04
CA LEU A 57 -5.16 1.95 -7.68
C LEU A 57 -6.31 2.64 -6.94
N THR A 58 -6.35 3.96 -6.99
CA THR A 58 -7.37 4.76 -6.32
C THR A 58 -8.75 4.51 -6.91
N ASN A 59 -8.84 4.44 -8.25
CA ASN A 59 -10.05 4.04 -8.96
C ASN A 59 -10.54 2.66 -8.48
N PHE A 60 -9.63 1.68 -8.38
CA PHE A 60 -10.00 0.35 -7.87
C PHE A 60 -10.62 0.43 -6.47
N TRP A 61 -10.02 1.17 -5.54
CA TRP A 61 -10.54 1.30 -4.19
C TRP A 61 -11.90 2.01 -4.15
N GLN A 62 -12.07 3.08 -4.94
CA GLN A 62 -13.34 3.82 -5.04
C GLN A 62 -14.47 2.97 -5.63
N ILE A 63 -14.18 2.18 -6.68
CA ILE A 63 -15.17 1.29 -7.28
C ILE A 63 -15.44 0.08 -6.36
N LEU A 64 -14.43 -0.48 -5.70
CA LEU A 64 -14.62 -1.52 -4.69
C LEU A 64 -15.55 -1.04 -3.57
N GLN A 65 -15.41 0.20 -3.12
CA GLN A 65 -16.30 0.79 -2.12
C GLN A 65 -17.76 0.82 -2.60
N LYS A 66 -17.99 1.25 -3.83
CA LYS A 66 -19.33 1.47 -4.39
C LYS A 66 -19.98 0.19 -4.94
N GLN A 67 -19.20 -0.67 -5.58
CA GLN A 67 -19.66 -1.77 -6.43
C GLN A 67 -18.93 -3.09 -6.14
N GLY A 68 -18.59 -3.38 -4.88
CA GLY A 68 -17.79 -4.54 -4.50
C GLY A 68 -18.36 -5.90 -4.91
N ASN A 69 -19.69 -6.05 -4.91
CA ASN A 69 -20.36 -7.26 -5.40
C ASN A 69 -20.22 -7.40 -6.91
N GLU A 70 -20.38 -6.30 -7.66
CA GLU A 70 -20.29 -6.28 -9.12
C GLU A 70 -18.87 -6.65 -9.57
N ILE A 71 -17.84 -6.03 -8.98
CA ILE A 71 -16.44 -6.42 -9.24
C ILE A 71 -16.24 -7.92 -9.01
N ALA A 72 -16.72 -8.46 -7.90
CA ALA A 72 -16.53 -9.87 -7.58
C ALA A 72 -17.24 -10.80 -8.57
N THR A 73 -18.45 -10.43 -9.02
CA THR A 73 -19.21 -11.19 -10.02
C THR A 73 -18.45 -11.21 -11.34
N ARG A 74 -18.09 -10.03 -11.87
CA ARG A 74 -17.39 -9.90 -13.15
C ARG A 74 -16.01 -10.59 -13.14
N LEU A 75 -15.25 -10.45 -12.08
CA LEU A 75 -13.97 -11.17 -11.92
C LEU A 75 -14.14 -12.68 -11.85
N THR A 76 -15.26 -13.16 -11.28
CA THR A 76 -15.57 -14.60 -11.22
C THR A 76 -15.87 -15.14 -12.61
N GLU A 77 -16.66 -14.44 -13.41
CA GLU A 77 -16.96 -14.78 -14.81
C GLU A 77 -15.67 -14.82 -15.64
N ILE A 78 -14.91 -13.74 -15.64
CA ILE A 78 -13.63 -13.63 -16.34
C ILE A 78 -12.68 -14.78 -15.95
N LYS A 79 -12.57 -15.08 -14.66
CA LYS A 79 -11.69 -16.14 -14.15
C LYS A 79 -12.12 -17.53 -14.62
N ARG A 80 -13.42 -17.79 -14.80
CA ARG A 80 -13.95 -19.08 -15.30
C ARG A 80 -13.80 -19.24 -16.80
N GLU A 81 -13.95 -18.15 -17.54
CA GLU A 81 -13.95 -18.14 -19.00
C GLU A 81 -12.54 -18.02 -19.59
N SER A 82 -11.62 -17.38 -18.87
CA SER A 82 -10.27 -17.18 -19.36
C SER A 82 -9.45 -18.47 -19.37
N SER A 83 -9.02 -18.87 -20.56
CA SER A 83 -8.10 -20.01 -20.77
C SER A 83 -6.63 -19.61 -20.66
N ASP A 84 -6.29 -18.34 -20.92
CA ASP A 84 -4.91 -17.83 -20.90
C ASP A 84 -4.81 -16.53 -20.07
N CYS A 85 -4.22 -16.67 -18.89
CA CYS A 85 -4.01 -15.53 -17.99
C CYS A 85 -2.96 -14.53 -18.50
N ARG A 86 -2.10 -14.90 -19.47
CA ARG A 86 -1.14 -13.96 -20.07
C ARG A 86 -1.85 -12.99 -21.00
N ILE A 87 -2.70 -13.50 -21.89
CA ILE A 87 -3.52 -12.67 -22.78
C ILE A 87 -4.40 -11.75 -21.93
N LEU A 88 -5.09 -12.33 -20.96
CA LEU A 88 -5.91 -11.55 -20.02
C LEU A 88 -5.13 -10.42 -19.31
N PHE A 89 -3.88 -10.67 -18.92
CA PHE A 89 -3.02 -9.67 -18.30
C PHE A 89 -2.66 -8.53 -19.27
N GLU A 90 -2.24 -8.86 -20.51
CA GLU A 90 -1.86 -7.84 -21.50
C GLU A 90 -3.06 -7.00 -21.94
N ASP A 91 -4.21 -7.63 -22.17
CA ASP A 91 -5.46 -6.91 -22.48
C ASP A 91 -5.86 -5.98 -21.34
N SER A 92 -5.83 -6.50 -20.09
CA SER A 92 -6.15 -5.69 -18.91
C SER A 92 -5.17 -4.53 -18.73
N LYS A 93 -3.88 -4.73 -19.05
CA LYS A 93 -2.86 -3.68 -18.97
C LYS A 93 -3.13 -2.53 -19.93
N SER A 94 -3.66 -2.81 -21.13
CA SER A 94 -4.02 -1.77 -22.11
C SER A 94 -5.22 -0.92 -21.67
N ILE A 95 -6.09 -1.44 -20.80
CA ILE A 95 -7.31 -0.79 -20.32
C ILE A 95 -7.04 0.21 -19.17
N LEU A 96 -5.98 0.03 -18.39
CA LEU A 96 -5.77 0.75 -17.13
C LEU A 96 -5.93 2.27 -17.22
N HIS A 97 -5.40 2.87 -18.28
CA HIS A 97 -5.41 4.33 -18.50
C HIS A 97 -6.34 4.77 -19.62
N ASP A 98 -6.98 3.84 -20.31
CA ASP A 98 -7.87 4.16 -21.44
C ASP A 98 -9.22 4.68 -20.94
N ARG A 99 -9.47 5.95 -21.19
CA ARG A 99 -10.73 6.64 -20.83
C ARG A 99 -11.93 6.23 -21.70
N GLY A 100 -11.72 5.40 -22.72
CA GLY A 100 -12.81 4.75 -23.48
C GLY A 100 -13.52 3.66 -22.70
N PHE A 101 -12.92 3.17 -21.60
CA PHE A 101 -13.51 2.19 -20.68
C PHE A 101 -14.09 2.87 -19.44
N THR A 102 -15.10 2.25 -18.86
CA THR A 102 -15.73 2.70 -17.62
C THR A 102 -14.78 2.53 -16.42
N ASP A 103 -15.02 3.29 -15.35
CA ASP A 103 -14.24 3.15 -14.10
C ASP A 103 -14.32 1.73 -13.53
N LEU A 104 -15.44 1.04 -13.70
CA LEU A 104 -15.61 -0.37 -13.30
C LEU A 104 -14.70 -1.30 -14.11
N GLU A 105 -14.66 -1.16 -15.43
CA GLU A 105 -13.81 -1.96 -16.31
C GLU A 105 -12.34 -1.73 -16.00
N ARG A 106 -11.92 -0.48 -15.81
CA ARG A 106 -10.56 -0.13 -15.39
C ARG A 106 -10.20 -0.67 -14.01
N ALA A 107 -11.15 -0.67 -13.06
CA ALA A 107 -10.94 -1.27 -11.73
C ALA A 107 -10.76 -2.79 -11.80
N ILE A 108 -11.55 -3.48 -12.65
CA ILE A 108 -11.42 -4.92 -12.91
C ILE A 108 -10.06 -5.21 -13.55
N ALA A 109 -9.68 -4.44 -14.57
CA ALA A 109 -8.38 -4.55 -15.24
C ALA A 109 -7.22 -4.35 -14.25
N PHE A 110 -7.30 -3.35 -13.39
CA PHE A 110 -6.29 -3.12 -12.34
C PHE A 110 -6.13 -4.34 -11.42
N TYR A 111 -7.24 -4.93 -10.96
CA TYR A 111 -7.19 -6.13 -10.12
C TYR A 111 -6.48 -7.28 -10.81
N ILE A 112 -6.79 -7.55 -12.09
CA ILE A 112 -6.17 -8.61 -12.89
C ILE A 112 -4.67 -8.35 -13.04
N VAL A 113 -4.30 -7.15 -13.47
CA VAL A 113 -2.88 -6.77 -13.65
C VAL A 113 -2.11 -6.91 -12.35
N ASN A 114 -2.62 -6.39 -11.25
CA ASN A 114 -1.97 -6.50 -9.96
C ASN A 114 -1.80 -7.97 -9.49
N LYS A 115 -2.81 -8.82 -9.72
CA LYS A 115 -2.75 -10.23 -9.27
C LYS A 115 -1.92 -11.13 -10.17
N CYS A 116 -1.75 -10.77 -11.43
CA CYS A 116 -1.00 -11.55 -12.42
C CYS A 116 0.43 -11.02 -12.66
N SER A 117 0.79 -9.86 -12.11
CA SER A 117 2.13 -9.28 -12.25
C SER A 117 3.16 -9.89 -11.28
N PHE A 118 4.42 -9.84 -11.68
CA PHE A 118 5.53 -10.20 -10.79
C PHE A 118 5.58 -9.26 -9.58
N SER A 119 5.61 -9.82 -8.38
CA SER A 119 5.61 -9.08 -7.10
C SER A 119 4.45 -8.10 -6.87
N GLY A 120 3.42 -8.08 -7.73
CA GLY A 120 2.30 -7.15 -7.62
C GLY A 120 2.64 -5.71 -8.02
N LEU A 121 3.71 -5.52 -8.80
CA LEU A 121 4.20 -4.20 -9.25
C LEU A 121 3.35 -3.59 -10.37
N THR A 122 2.20 -4.17 -10.66
CA THR A 122 1.24 -3.69 -11.67
C THR A 122 1.83 -3.56 -13.07
N GLU A 123 1.57 -2.44 -13.76
CA GLU A 123 1.95 -2.22 -15.15
C GLU A 123 3.45 -2.05 -15.40
N SER A 124 4.22 -1.63 -14.40
CA SER A 124 5.69 -1.56 -14.49
C SER A 124 6.36 -2.92 -14.51
N SER A 125 5.58 -4.00 -14.28
CA SER A 125 6.06 -5.36 -14.19
C SER A 125 5.58 -6.23 -15.37
N SER A 126 6.24 -7.38 -15.55
CA SER A 126 5.86 -8.40 -16.50
C SER A 126 4.84 -9.39 -15.90
N PHE A 127 4.15 -10.10 -16.78
CA PHE A 127 3.30 -11.22 -16.38
C PHE A 127 4.09 -12.29 -15.60
N SER A 128 3.50 -12.78 -14.53
CA SER A 128 4.03 -13.90 -13.74
C SER A 128 3.02 -15.05 -13.70
N ARG A 129 3.38 -16.18 -14.33
CA ARG A 129 2.57 -17.40 -14.29
C ARG A 129 2.32 -17.86 -12.85
N GLN A 130 3.32 -17.78 -11.99
CA GLN A 130 3.17 -18.17 -10.59
C GLN A 130 2.19 -17.25 -9.86
N ALA A 131 2.29 -15.93 -10.07
CA ALA A 131 1.38 -14.97 -9.47
C ALA A 131 -0.06 -15.17 -9.96
N SER A 132 -0.27 -15.42 -11.26
CA SER A 132 -1.61 -15.64 -11.83
C SER A 132 -2.31 -16.89 -11.25
N ILE A 133 -1.56 -17.92 -10.87
CA ILE A 133 -2.10 -19.12 -10.22
C ILE A 133 -2.38 -18.86 -8.73
N GLN A 134 -1.45 -18.22 -8.01
CA GLN A 134 -1.51 -18.08 -6.56
C GLN A 134 -2.33 -16.89 -6.09
N ASN A 135 -2.26 -15.76 -6.79
CA ASN A 135 -2.82 -14.49 -6.36
C ASN A 135 -4.13 -14.15 -7.06
N PHE A 136 -4.28 -14.44 -8.36
CA PHE A 136 -5.56 -14.33 -9.07
C PHE A 136 -6.40 -15.56 -8.76
N SER A 137 -7.00 -15.62 -7.60
CA SER A 137 -7.69 -16.81 -7.07
C SER A 137 -9.14 -16.51 -6.69
N MET A 138 -10.02 -17.52 -6.81
CA MET A 138 -11.42 -17.40 -6.37
C MET A 138 -11.53 -16.99 -4.91
N ARG A 139 -10.63 -17.47 -4.04
CA ARG A 139 -10.60 -17.06 -2.63
C ARG A 139 -10.35 -15.56 -2.48
N GLY A 140 -9.47 -14.97 -3.30
CA GLY A 140 -9.21 -13.53 -3.31
C GLY A 140 -10.42 -12.73 -3.80
N ILE A 141 -11.03 -13.17 -4.90
CA ILE A 141 -12.21 -12.55 -5.49
C ILE A 141 -13.38 -12.55 -4.51
N ASN A 142 -13.68 -13.69 -3.90
CA ASN A 142 -14.80 -13.86 -2.95
C ASN A 142 -14.68 -13.02 -1.66
N ARG A 143 -13.51 -12.44 -1.39
CA ARG A 143 -13.29 -11.52 -0.27
C ARG A 143 -13.61 -10.05 -0.60
N LEU A 144 -13.68 -9.69 -1.88
CA LEU A 144 -13.91 -8.30 -2.29
C LEU A 144 -15.18 -7.69 -1.73
N PRO A 145 -16.36 -8.38 -1.71
CA PRO A 145 -17.56 -7.84 -1.08
C PRO A 145 -17.40 -7.57 0.42
N GLN A 146 -16.56 -8.34 1.10
CA GLN A 146 -16.28 -8.16 2.52
C GLN A 146 -15.43 -6.89 2.75
N TYR A 147 -14.40 -6.70 1.92
CA TYR A 147 -13.60 -5.46 1.96
C TYR A 147 -14.44 -4.23 1.58
N SER A 148 -15.31 -4.34 0.58
CA SER A 148 -16.26 -3.28 0.23
C SER A 148 -17.06 -2.80 1.46
N LYS A 149 -17.57 -3.73 2.27
CA LYS A 149 -18.32 -3.41 3.51
C LYS A 149 -17.45 -2.67 4.53
N ILE A 150 -16.19 -3.08 4.70
CA ILE A 150 -15.26 -2.47 5.67
C ILE A 150 -14.97 -1.03 5.28
N ILE A 151 -14.76 -0.75 3.98
CA ILE A 151 -14.32 0.55 3.48
C ILE A 151 -15.46 1.53 3.16
N GLN A 152 -16.72 1.21 3.46
CA GLN A 152 -17.89 2.04 3.14
C GLN A 152 -17.78 3.48 3.66
N ARG A 153 -17.08 3.68 4.75
CA ARG A 153 -16.96 4.96 5.42
C ARG A 153 -15.65 5.68 5.12
N TRP A 154 -14.81 5.13 4.24
CA TRP A 154 -13.57 5.80 3.86
C TRP A 154 -13.84 7.00 2.96
N THR A 155 -13.09 8.07 3.19
CA THR A 155 -12.84 9.09 2.18
C THR A 155 -11.63 8.61 1.38
N ILE A 156 -11.76 8.48 0.06
CA ILE A 156 -10.71 7.98 -0.84
C ILE A 156 -10.41 9.05 -1.88
N THR A 157 -9.20 9.59 -1.88
CA THR A 157 -8.76 10.64 -2.80
C THR A 157 -7.62 10.16 -3.68
N ASN A 158 -7.50 10.78 -4.85
CA ASN A 158 -6.39 10.60 -5.77
C ASN A 158 -5.72 11.96 -5.97
N ASP A 159 -4.73 12.24 -5.17
CA ASP A 159 -4.07 13.54 -5.13
C ASP A 159 -2.66 13.38 -4.56
N ASP A 160 -1.91 14.47 -4.47
CA ASP A 160 -0.65 14.50 -3.75
C ASP A 160 -0.84 14.17 -2.27
N TYR A 161 0.18 13.54 -1.64
CA TYR A 161 0.14 13.14 -0.22
C TYR A 161 -0.06 14.32 0.73
N GLU A 162 0.33 15.53 0.32
CA GLU A 162 0.28 16.74 1.14
C GLU A 162 -1.13 17.11 1.58
N ILE A 163 -2.16 16.76 0.80
CA ILE A 163 -3.56 17.06 1.18
C ILE A 163 -3.96 16.44 2.52
N LEU A 164 -3.26 15.37 2.93
CA LEU A 164 -3.50 14.68 4.20
C LEU A 164 -2.52 15.10 5.31
N LEU A 165 -1.45 15.84 5.00
CA LEU A 165 -0.52 16.39 5.97
C LEU A 165 -1.09 17.66 6.63
N THR A 166 -2.14 17.51 7.39
CA THR A 166 -2.84 18.62 8.03
C THR A 166 -2.77 18.55 9.55
N ASP A 167 -2.58 19.70 10.22
CA ASP A 167 -2.54 19.81 11.69
C ASP A 167 -3.95 19.82 12.29
N LEU A 168 -4.64 18.70 12.15
CA LEU A 168 -5.93 18.51 12.78
C LEU A 168 -5.78 17.88 14.17
N VAL A 169 -6.38 18.53 15.15
CA VAL A 169 -6.45 17.98 16.52
C VAL A 169 -7.07 16.58 16.48
N ASN A 170 -6.45 15.64 17.20
CA ASN A 170 -6.89 14.23 17.27
C ASN A 170 -6.77 13.43 15.96
N ALA A 171 -5.98 13.89 15.00
CA ALA A 171 -5.62 13.11 13.83
C ALA A 171 -4.35 12.30 14.08
N PHE A 172 -4.31 11.10 13.48
CA PHE A 172 -3.10 10.29 13.37
C PHE A 172 -2.82 10.01 11.90
N ILE A 173 -1.57 10.18 11.48
CA ILE A 173 -1.16 10.01 10.10
C ILE A 173 -0.16 8.84 10.03
N TYR A 174 -0.49 7.80 9.25
CA TYR A 174 0.44 6.74 8.90
C TYR A 174 0.99 6.99 7.48
N LEU A 175 2.30 6.94 7.35
CA LEU A 175 3.03 7.28 6.13
C LEU A 175 3.91 6.09 5.73
N ASP A 176 3.71 5.57 4.53
CA ASP A 176 4.52 4.51 3.90
C ASP A 176 4.98 5.00 2.52
N PRO A 177 5.85 6.04 2.49
CA PRO A 177 6.29 6.66 1.25
C PRO A 177 7.12 5.70 0.39
N PRO A 178 7.38 6.03 -0.89
CA PRO A 178 8.35 5.30 -1.70
C PRO A 178 9.67 5.18 -0.95
N TYR A 179 10.26 3.97 -0.92
CA TYR A 179 11.53 3.77 -0.24
C TYR A 179 12.68 4.33 -1.06
N GLU A 180 13.60 5.03 -0.38
CA GLU A 180 14.86 5.46 -0.99
C GLU A 180 15.76 4.25 -1.18
N ILE A 181 15.81 3.75 -2.42
CA ILE A 181 16.58 2.56 -2.80
C ILE A 181 17.63 3.00 -3.81
N ASP A 182 18.89 2.63 -3.58
CA ASP A 182 19.94 2.81 -4.58
C ASP A 182 19.48 2.21 -5.92
N SER A 183 19.53 3.00 -6.96
CA SER A 183 18.86 2.88 -8.26
C SER A 183 19.06 1.59 -9.07
N ASN A 184 19.79 0.60 -8.57
CA ASN A 184 20.13 -0.62 -9.28
C ASN A 184 19.14 -1.79 -9.10
N LEU A 185 18.13 -1.71 -8.24
CA LEU A 185 17.22 -2.82 -7.91
C LEU A 185 15.88 -2.80 -8.64
N TYR A 186 15.45 -1.67 -9.18
CA TYR A 186 14.20 -1.55 -9.94
C TYR A 186 14.46 -0.87 -11.29
N GLY A 187 14.67 -1.71 -12.33
CA GLY A 187 15.04 -1.27 -13.67
C GLY A 187 14.01 -0.35 -14.34
N LYS A 188 14.57 0.64 -15.01
CA LYS A 188 14.19 1.41 -16.20
C LYS A 188 12.82 2.08 -16.36
N LYS A 189 11.82 1.96 -15.49
CA LYS A 189 10.54 2.70 -15.56
C LYS A 189 9.89 2.93 -14.19
N GLY A 190 10.68 3.28 -13.19
CA GLY A 190 10.17 3.65 -11.87
C GLY A 190 9.89 5.15 -11.73
N ASP A 191 9.26 5.79 -12.71
CA ASP A 191 9.07 7.25 -12.77
C ASP A 191 8.45 7.84 -11.49
N MET A 192 7.70 7.06 -10.72
CA MET A 192 7.10 7.49 -9.45
C MET A 192 8.08 7.43 -8.26
N HIS A 193 9.17 6.67 -8.34
CA HIS A 193 10.20 6.59 -7.30
C HIS A 193 11.34 7.56 -7.53
N GLU A 194 11.66 7.87 -8.79
CA GLU A 194 12.77 8.77 -9.15
C GLU A 194 12.43 10.25 -8.91
N SER A 195 11.14 10.61 -8.78
CA SER A 195 10.69 11.99 -8.59
C SER A 195 10.27 12.32 -7.15
N PHE A 196 10.27 11.35 -6.20
CA PHE A 196 9.88 11.64 -4.82
C PHE A 196 11.01 12.33 -4.07
N ASP A 197 10.77 13.58 -3.67
CA ASP A 197 11.74 14.37 -2.90
C ASP A 197 11.66 14.03 -1.41
N HIS A 198 12.59 13.19 -0.96
CA HIS A 198 12.66 12.72 0.42
C HIS A 198 13.04 13.82 1.42
N ASP A 199 13.79 14.83 0.99
CA ASP A 199 14.19 15.96 1.86
C ASP A 199 13.01 16.91 2.05
N ASP A 200 12.31 17.28 0.99
CA ASP A 200 11.08 18.07 1.05
C ASP A 200 9.98 17.36 1.85
N PHE A 201 9.83 16.05 1.65
CA PHE A 201 8.90 15.23 2.45
C PHE A 201 9.20 15.29 3.94
N ALA A 202 10.47 15.14 4.33
CA ALA A 202 10.87 15.20 5.73
C ALA A 202 10.66 16.59 6.33
N GLU A 203 10.98 17.66 5.59
CA GLU A 203 10.74 19.03 6.00
C GLU A 203 9.25 19.29 6.22
N LYS A 204 8.39 18.86 5.30
CA LYS A 204 6.93 18.99 5.42
C LYS A 204 6.39 18.21 6.62
N CYS A 205 6.91 17.02 6.91
CA CYS A 205 6.54 16.24 8.09
C CYS A 205 7.00 16.95 9.39
N ASP A 206 8.22 17.48 9.43
CA ASP A 206 8.76 18.19 10.59
C ASP A 206 7.97 19.46 10.97
N GLN A 207 7.33 20.08 10.00
CA GLN A 207 6.50 21.29 10.20
C GLN A 207 5.14 20.96 10.82
N ARG A 208 4.76 19.70 10.96
CA ARG A 208 3.43 19.30 11.44
C ARG A 208 3.43 18.94 12.92
N THR A 209 2.33 19.26 13.57
CA THR A 209 2.08 18.93 14.98
C THR A 209 1.20 17.69 15.16
N ALA A 210 0.56 17.21 14.09
CA ALA A 210 -0.20 15.96 14.11
C ALA A 210 0.71 14.78 14.45
N LYS A 211 0.17 13.78 15.17
CA LYS A 211 0.93 12.56 15.47
C LYS A 211 1.13 11.74 14.20
N MET A 212 2.38 11.39 13.92
CA MET A 212 2.76 10.65 12.72
C MET A 212 3.59 9.42 13.05
N LEU A 213 3.37 8.36 12.27
CA LEU A 213 4.21 7.18 12.17
C LEU A 213 4.63 7.00 10.72
N ILE A 214 5.94 6.98 10.45
CA ILE A 214 6.48 6.71 9.14
C ILE A 214 7.13 5.32 9.14
N SER A 215 6.84 4.51 8.11
CA SER A 215 7.54 3.27 7.80
C SER A 215 8.54 3.51 6.67
N TYR A 216 9.79 3.11 6.86
CA TYR A 216 10.88 3.30 5.89
C TYR A 216 11.84 2.10 5.88
N ASN A 217 12.60 1.93 4.79
CA ASN A 217 13.79 1.09 4.83
C ASN A 217 14.86 1.72 5.75
N SER A 218 15.52 0.89 6.57
CA SER A 218 16.56 1.41 7.45
C SER A 218 17.83 1.75 6.67
N SER A 219 18.21 3.01 6.72
CA SER A 219 19.50 3.53 6.25
C SER A 219 19.99 4.65 7.19
N GLN A 220 21.29 4.93 7.17
CA GLN A 220 21.84 6.03 7.96
C GLN A 220 21.30 7.38 7.46
N LEU A 221 21.14 7.54 6.14
CA LEU A 221 20.60 8.75 5.52
C LEU A 221 19.19 9.07 6.04
N ILE A 222 18.30 8.07 6.11
CA ILE A 222 16.94 8.26 6.66
C ILE A 222 16.99 8.63 8.15
N LYS A 223 17.87 8.00 8.94
CA LYS A 223 18.04 8.35 10.37
C LYS A 223 18.52 9.77 10.58
N ASP A 224 19.46 10.23 9.76
CA ASP A 224 20.00 11.59 9.84
C ASP A 224 18.93 12.61 9.44
N ARG A 225 18.16 12.32 8.38
CA ARG A 225 17.05 13.13 7.91
C ARG A 225 15.95 13.31 8.97
N PHE A 226 15.60 12.25 9.68
CA PHE A 226 14.61 12.27 10.75
C PHE A 226 15.23 12.26 12.16
N SER A 227 16.38 12.91 12.34
CA SER A 227 17.15 12.87 13.61
C SER A 227 16.40 13.39 14.83
N LYS A 228 15.35 14.19 14.65
CA LYS A 228 14.47 14.68 15.72
C LYS A 228 13.39 13.68 16.14
N TRP A 229 13.19 12.62 15.36
CA TRP A 229 12.13 11.64 15.57
C TRP A 229 12.60 10.43 16.37
N SER A 230 11.70 9.84 17.14
CA SER A 230 11.98 8.56 17.80
C SER A 230 12.03 7.46 16.75
N ALA A 231 13.17 6.76 16.66
CA ALA A 231 13.42 5.72 15.68
C ALA A 231 13.47 4.34 16.32
N SER A 232 12.85 3.33 15.69
CA SER A 232 12.98 1.92 16.08
C SER A 232 13.23 1.06 14.85
N GLU A 233 14.28 0.24 14.90
CA GLU A 233 14.59 -0.74 13.86
C GLU A 233 14.08 -2.12 14.25
N TYR A 234 13.61 -2.85 13.25
CA TYR A 234 13.31 -4.27 13.40
C TYR A 234 13.75 -5.06 12.17
N ALA A 235 14.24 -6.26 12.40
CA ALA A 235 14.64 -7.15 11.32
C ALA A 235 13.40 -7.69 10.62
N HIS A 236 13.35 -7.56 9.30
CA HIS A 236 12.32 -8.16 8.48
C HIS A 236 12.93 -9.13 7.48
N THR A 237 12.55 -10.40 7.58
CA THR A 237 12.99 -11.41 6.63
C THR A 237 12.03 -11.43 5.45
N TYR A 238 12.42 -10.80 4.34
CA TYR A 238 11.73 -10.95 3.08
C TYR A 238 11.99 -12.36 2.52
N THR A 239 11.06 -13.27 2.68
CA THR A 239 11.09 -14.53 1.95
C THR A 239 10.73 -14.29 0.48
N MET A 240 11.66 -13.74 -0.31
CA MET A 240 11.58 -13.89 -1.75
C MET A 240 11.93 -15.34 -2.05
N ARG A 241 10.93 -16.14 -2.40
CA ARG A 241 11.13 -17.44 -3.06
C ARG A 241 11.52 -17.17 -4.50
N SER A 242 12.73 -16.76 -4.76
CA SER A 242 13.32 -16.84 -6.08
C SER A 242 14.15 -18.12 -6.18
N VAL A 243 13.77 -18.96 -7.12
CA VAL A 243 14.46 -20.17 -7.52
C VAL A 243 15.72 -19.74 -8.27
N GLY A 244 16.91 -20.15 -7.81
CA GLY A 244 18.16 -19.96 -8.54
C GLY A 244 19.35 -19.55 -7.67
N GLU A 245 20.56 -19.78 -8.14
CA GLU A 245 21.86 -19.60 -7.49
C GLU A 245 22.21 -18.23 -6.88
N TYR A 246 21.29 -17.25 -6.94
CA TYR A 246 21.41 -15.93 -6.33
C TYR A 246 21.06 -15.88 -4.83
N MET A 247 20.84 -17.02 -4.17
CA MET A 247 20.43 -17.10 -2.76
C MET A 247 21.59 -17.02 -1.76
N LYS A 248 22.78 -16.56 -2.13
CA LYS A 248 23.92 -16.51 -1.18
C LYS A 248 24.00 -15.27 -0.31
N GLU A 249 23.19 -14.25 -0.55
CA GLU A 249 23.09 -13.08 0.33
C GLU A 249 21.62 -12.80 0.67
N GLN A 250 21.09 -13.47 1.69
CA GLN A 250 19.95 -12.96 2.43
C GLN A 250 20.45 -11.73 3.21
N GLN A 251 20.41 -10.56 2.59
CA GLN A 251 20.51 -9.32 3.34
C GLN A 251 19.28 -9.23 4.22
N GLU A 252 19.47 -9.33 5.53
CA GLU A 252 18.46 -8.92 6.51
C GLU A 252 18.15 -7.45 6.26
N ARG A 253 17.07 -7.20 5.53
CA ARG A 253 16.59 -5.83 5.36
C ARG A 253 15.95 -5.41 6.66
N LYS A 254 16.44 -4.33 7.22
CA LYS A 254 15.86 -3.72 8.41
C LYS A 254 14.83 -2.69 7.99
N GLU A 255 13.68 -2.77 8.58
CA GLU A 255 12.65 -1.74 8.50
C GLU A 255 12.84 -0.74 9.64
N LEU A 256 12.53 0.52 9.38
CA LEU A 256 12.64 1.62 10.32
C LEU A 256 11.25 2.23 10.55
N LEU A 257 10.86 2.33 11.81
CA LEU A 257 9.67 3.08 12.22
C LEU A 257 10.10 4.38 12.88
N LEU A 258 9.53 5.48 12.43
CA LEU A 258 9.81 6.83 12.89
C LEU A 258 8.55 7.45 13.48
N LEU A 259 8.65 7.99 14.70
CA LEU A 259 7.57 8.66 15.41
C LEU A 259 7.96 10.09 15.74
N ASN A 260 7.11 11.06 15.45
CA ASN A 260 7.31 12.45 15.86
C ASN A 260 6.85 12.75 17.30
N TYR A 261 6.55 11.72 18.09
CA TYR A 261 6.15 11.81 19.48
C TYR A 261 6.77 10.69 20.33
N GLU A 262 6.85 10.88 21.64
CA GLU A 262 7.33 9.84 22.56
C GLU A 262 6.31 8.69 22.67
N SER A 263 6.79 7.46 22.46
CA SER A 263 6.01 6.24 22.60
C SER A 263 6.52 5.41 23.80
N ARG A 264 5.60 4.85 24.59
CA ARG A 264 5.96 3.95 25.69
C ARG A 264 6.51 2.61 25.20
N SER A 265 6.11 2.19 24.00
CA SER A 265 6.52 0.91 23.40
C SER A 265 7.94 0.93 22.87
N PHE A 266 8.54 2.11 22.65
CA PHE A 266 9.94 2.27 22.20
C PHE A 266 10.94 2.40 23.37
N LYS A 267 10.44 2.46 24.61
CA LYS A 267 11.31 2.48 25.81
C LYS A 267 11.55 1.05 26.28
N LYS A 268 12.42 0.31 25.57
CA LYS A 268 13.04 -0.93 26.05
C LYS A 268 14.54 -0.86 25.93
#